data_e63ababb9514477a79da8fd7d7e1c4ef
#
_entry.id   e63ababb9514477a79da8fd7d7e1c4ef
#
_cell.length_a   1.000
_cell.length_b   1.000
_cell.length_c   1.000
_cell.angle_alpha   90.00
_cell.angle_beta   90.00
_cell.angle_gamma   90.00
#
_symmetry.space_group_name_H-M   'P 1'
#
loop_
_entity.id
_entity.type
_entity.pdbx_description
1 polymer ?
#
loop_
_entity_poly.entity_id
_entity_poly.type
_entity_poly.pdbx_seq_one_letter_code
_entity_poly.pdbx_strand_id
1 'polypeptide(L)'
;GIIQAVETDEDCAMAMSGNHGKLPLHSRMSLYLECDEVFFGPGIAQFLSLIDHTGSMQTACKQMHMSYSKGWKIMKTAERELGYPLLITQSGGAEGGFSQLTPKTKDFLNRFLQMEQEMNSHASRLFEKYFGDER
;
A
#
# COMPACT_ATOMS: atom_id res chain seq x y z
N GLY A 1 11.96 3.97 -10.66
CA GLY A 1 11.13 5.01 -11.24
C GLY A 1 9.71 4.53 -11.50
N ILE A 2 8.97 5.34 -12.18
CA ILE A 2 7.57 5.03 -12.49
C ILE A 2 7.46 3.74 -13.30
N ILE A 3 8.34 3.56 -14.28
CA ILE A 3 8.35 2.37 -15.13
C ILE A 3 8.57 1.11 -14.29
N GLN A 4 9.47 1.19 -13.34
CA GLN A 4 9.76 0.04 -12.47
C GLN A 4 8.56 -0.32 -11.60
N ALA A 5 7.84 0.68 -11.10
CA ALA A 5 6.64 0.44 -10.31
C ALA A 5 5.55 -0.22 -11.16
N VAL A 6 5.39 0.21 -12.40
CA VAL A 6 4.42 -0.38 -13.32
C VAL A 6 4.77 -1.83 -13.61
N GLU A 7 6.05 -2.11 -13.87
CA GLU A 7 6.50 -3.48 -14.12
C GLU A 7 6.24 -4.38 -12.92
N THR A 8 6.49 -3.88 -11.71
CA THR A 8 6.25 -4.65 -10.49
C THR A 8 4.76 -4.98 -10.33
N ASP A 9 3.89 -4.02 -10.62
CA ASP A 9 2.45 -4.24 -10.54
C ASP A 9 2.00 -5.25 -11.59
N GLU A 10 2.53 -5.18 -12.79
CA GLU A 10 2.21 -6.14 -13.83
C GLU A 10 2.67 -7.55 -13.46
N ASP A 11 3.88 -7.67 -12.91
CA ASP A 11 4.41 -8.95 -12.46
C ASP A 11 3.55 -9.54 -11.36
N CYS A 12 3.14 -8.72 -10.40
CA CYS A 12 2.25 -9.17 -9.33
C CYS A 12 0.90 -9.61 -9.87
N ALA A 13 0.34 -8.85 -10.81
CA ALA A 13 -0.95 -9.20 -11.41
C ALA A 13 -0.85 -10.52 -12.15
N MET A 14 0.23 -10.74 -12.90
CA MET A 14 0.44 -11.99 -13.63
C MET A 14 0.64 -13.16 -12.69
N ALA A 15 1.39 -12.96 -11.61
CA ALA A 15 1.63 -14.02 -10.63
C ALA A 15 0.35 -14.44 -9.92
N MET A 16 -0.57 -13.49 -9.71
CA MET A 16 -1.82 -13.76 -9.00
C MET A 16 -2.93 -14.26 -9.89
N SER A 17 -2.83 -14.07 -11.20
CA SER A 17 -3.92 -14.41 -12.11
C SER A 17 -3.72 -15.77 -12.77
N GLY A 18 -3.72 -16.80 -11.95
CA GLY A 18 -3.75 -18.16 -12.48
C GLY A 18 -5.04 -18.51 -13.23
N ASN A 19 -6.00 -17.59 -13.27
CA ASN A 19 -7.30 -17.79 -13.88
C ASN A 19 -7.60 -16.74 -14.94
N HIS A 20 -6.72 -16.66 -15.93
CA HIS A 20 -6.89 -15.69 -17.01
C HIS A 20 -8.24 -15.87 -17.71
N GLY A 21 -8.87 -14.78 -18.07
CA GLY A 21 -10.12 -14.79 -18.83
C GLY A 21 -11.38 -14.95 -18.00
N LYS A 22 -11.26 -15.08 -16.67
CA LYS A 22 -12.44 -15.23 -15.83
C LYS A 22 -13.02 -13.93 -15.35
N LEU A 23 -12.22 -12.88 -15.29
CA LEU A 23 -12.70 -11.55 -14.93
C LEU A 23 -12.99 -10.75 -16.19
N PRO A 24 -14.07 -9.99 -16.21
CA PRO A 24 -14.32 -9.09 -17.33
C PRO A 24 -13.26 -8.01 -17.41
N LEU A 25 -13.11 -7.45 -18.59
CA LEU A 25 -12.22 -6.31 -18.76
C LEU A 25 -12.66 -5.18 -17.83
N HIS A 26 -11.72 -4.61 -17.10
CA HIS A 26 -12.00 -3.52 -16.16
C HIS A 26 -10.75 -2.67 -15.99
N SER A 27 -10.93 -1.48 -15.45
CA SER A 27 -9.81 -0.59 -15.16
C SER A 27 -9.37 -0.72 -13.72
N ARG A 28 -8.10 -0.44 -13.48
CA ARG A 28 -7.56 -0.32 -12.13
C ARG A 28 -6.47 0.74 -12.14
N MET A 29 -6.52 1.63 -11.17
CA MET A 29 -5.51 2.66 -11.01
C MET A 29 -4.87 2.52 -9.65
N SER A 30 -3.58 2.79 -9.60
CA SER A 30 -2.82 2.81 -8.34
C SER A 30 -2.33 4.22 -8.08
N LEU A 31 -2.49 4.65 -6.83
CA LEU A 31 -2.06 5.97 -6.41
C LEU A 31 -0.69 5.89 -5.77
N TYR A 32 0.22 6.77 -6.18
CA TYR A 32 1.53 6.91 -5.58
C TYR A 32 1.74 8.37 -5.21
N LEU A 33 2.29 8.59 -4.03
CA LEU A 33 2.65 9.93 -3.58
C LEU A 33 4.15 10.08 -3.62
N GLU A 34 4.61 11.25 -4.06
CA GLU A 34 6.04 11.50 -4.19
C GLU A 34 6.41 12.92 -3.82
N CYS A 35 7.63 13.09 -3.37
CA CYS A 35 8.29 14.39 -3.29
C CYS A 35 9.39 14.38 -4.35
N ASP A 36 10.63 14.12 -3.96
CA ASP A 36 11.69 13.92 -4.94
C ASP A 36 11.62 12.53 -5.56
N GLU A 37 11.12 11.57 -4.81
CA GLU A 37 10.92 10.21 -5.28
C GLU A 37 9.64 9.65 -4.67
N VAL A 38 9.15 8.56 -5.24
CA VAL A 38 7.97 7.89 -4.72
C VAL A 38 8.29 7.29 -3.35
N PHE A 39 7.51 7.64 -2.35
CA PHE A 39 7.71 7.12 -0.99
C PHE A 39 6.45 6.48 -0.42
N PHE A 40 5.31 6.61 -1.05
CA PHE A 40 4.05 6.09 -0.52
C PHE A 40 3.19 5.58 -1.67
N GLY A 41 2.63 4.40 -1.48
CA GLY A 41 1.77 3.79 -2.49
C GLY A 41 0.98 2.63 -1.90
N PRO A 42 0.38 1.80 -2.74
CA PRO A 42 -0.44 0.68 -2.25
C PRO A 42 0.30 -0.28 -1.33
N GLY A 43 1.59 -0.51 -1.59
CA GLY A 43 2.39 -1.41 -0.77
C GLY A 43 2.55 -0.94 0.66
N ILE A 44 2.96 0.32 0.84
CA ILE A 44 3.12 0.85 2.19
C ILE A 44 1.77 1.05 2.87
N ALA A 45 0.73 1.38 2.12
CA ALA A 45 -0.62 1.47 2.69
C ALA A 45 -1.05 0.12 3.26
N GLN A 46 -0.81 -0.96 2.55
CA GLN A 46 -1.10 -2.31 3.04
C GLN A 46 -0.25 -2.64 4.26
N PHE A 47 1.04 -2.31 4.22
CA PHE A 47 1.95 -2.55 5.33
C PHE A 47 1.48 -1.86 6.60
N LEU A 48 1.12 -0.57 6.50
CA LEU A 48 0.61 0.18 7.64
C LEU A 48 -0.69 -0.41 8.18
N SER A 49 -1.59 -0.82 7.28
CA SER A 49 -2.84 -1.45 7.68
C SER A 49 -2.60 -2.75 8.46
N LEU A 50 -1.64 -3.54 7.99
CA LEU A 50 -1.28 -4.79 8.67
C LEU A 50 -0.66 -4.53 10.04
N ILE A 51 0.21 -3.52 10.15
CA ILE A 51 0.78 -3.17 11.44
C ILE A 51 -0.31 -2.76 12.43
N ASP A 52 -1.24 -1.94 11.98
CA ASP A 52 -2.33 -1.49 12.82
C ASP A 52 -3.23 -2.63 13.27
N HIS A 53 -3.49 -3.55 12.36
CA HIS A 53 -4.36 -4.70 12.62
C HIS A 53 -3.69 -5.73 13.54
N THR A 54 -2.42 -6.03 13.29
CA THR A 54 -1.72 -7.08 14.04
C THR A 54 -1.02 -6.57 15.30
N GLY A 55 -0.74 -5.29 15.36
CA GLY A 55 0.04 -4.72 16.46
C GLY A 55 1.52 -5.07 16.38
N SER A 56 1.99 -5.62 15.28
CA SER A 56 3.35 -6.14 15.16
C SER A 56 3.93 -5.85 13.79
N MET A 57 5.00 -5.07 13.77
CA MET A 57 5.71 -4.81 12.54
C MET A 57 6.37 -6.07 12.00
N GLN A 58 6.86 -6.93 12.89
CA GLN A 58 7.47 -8.19 12.48
C GLN A 58 6.46 -9.09 11.78
N THR A 59 5.26 -9.23 12.35
CA THR A 59 4.20 -10.01 11.75
C THR A 59 3.77 -9.43 10.41
N ALA A 60 3.64 -8.10 10.33
CA ALA A 60 3.28 -7.43 9.09
C ALA A 60 4.32 -7.70 8.00
N CYS A 61 5.60 -7.64 8.34
CA CYS A 61 6.67 -7.95 7.39
C CYS A 61 6.55 -9.39 6.88
N LYS A 62 6.28 -10.32 7.77
CA LYS A 62 6.11 -11.72 7.37
C LYS A 62 4.95 -11.89 6.40
N GLN A 63 3.83 -11.23 6.67
CA GLN A 63 2.65 -11.31 5.81
C GLN A 63 2.89 -10.64 4.45
N MET A 64 3.78 -9.66 4.41
CA MET A 64 4.15 -8.99 3.17
C MET A 64 5.33 -9.68 2.46
N HIS A 65 5.83 -10.77 3.02
CA HIS A 65 6.97 -11.52 2.46
C HIS A 65 8.22 -10.66 2.29
N MET A 66 8.50 -9.83 3.27
CA MET A 66 9.70 -9.01 3.25
C MET A 66 10.46 -9.13 4.57
N SER A 67 11.76 -8.81 4.52
CA SER A 67 12.59 -8.84 5.72
C SER A 67 12.21 -7.73 6.68
N TYR A 68 12.51 -7.93 7.94
CA TYR A 68 12.29 -6.92 8.96
C TYR A 68 13.10 -5.65 8.67
N SER A 69 14.35 -5.83 8.20
CA SER A 69 15.21 -4.71 7.83
C SER A 69 14.60 -3.86 6.71
N LYS A 70 14.02 -4.54 5.71
CA LYS A 70 13.37 -3.83 4.61
C LYS A 70 12.16 -3.05 5.12
N GLY A 71 11.37 -3.67 6.01
CA GLY A 71 10.22 -2.99 6.61
C GLY A 71 10.63 -1.72 7.33
N TRP A 72 11.70 -1.79 8.13
CA TRP A 72 12.20 -0.60 8.83
C TRP A 72 12.70 0.47 7.87
N LYS A 73 13.36 0.07 6.80
CA LYS A 73 13.85 1.03 5.80
C LYS A 73 12.70 1.77 5.14
N ILE A 74 11.64 1.05 4.75
CA ILE A 74 10.45 1.64 4.17
C ILE A 74 9.82 2.62 5.16
N MET A 75 9.71 2.22 6.42
CA MET A 75 9.11 3.04 7.45
C MET A 75 9.91 4.32 7.69
N LYS A 76 11.22 4.21 7.78
CA LYS A 76 12.06 5.37 8.03
C LYS A 76 12.06 6.35 6.85
N THR A 77 12.02 5.83 5.63
CA THR A 77 11.91 6.69 4.46
C THR A 77 10.61 7.48 4.49
N ALA A 78 9.50 6.82 4.78
CA ALA A 78 8.21 7.50 4.85
C ALA A 78 8.17 8.53 5.98
N GLU A 79 8.76 8.22 7.14
CA GLU A 79 8.83 9.17 8.24
C GLU A 79 9.63 10.41 7.86
N ARG A 80 10.74 10.19 7.17
CA ARG A 80 11.57 11.31 6.71
C ARG A 80 10.81 12.23 5.75
N GLU A 81 10.11 11.62 4.78
CA GLU A 81 9.40 12.41 3.77
C GLU A 81 8.17 13.10 4.34
N LEU A 82 7.47 12.47 5.26
CA LEU A 82 6.28 13.06 5.87
C LEU A 82 6.61 14.00 7.03
N GLY A 83 7.77 13.82 7.65
CA GLY A 83 8.22 14.72 8.70
C GLY A 83 7.65 14.44 10.09
N TYR A 84 7.12 13.24 10.33
CA TYR A 84 6.62 12.86 11.64
C TYR A 84 6.72 11.35 11.85
N PRO A 85 6.73 10.87 13.10
CA PRO A 85 6.77 9.44 13.38
C PRO A 85 5.48 8.75 12.92
N LEU A 86 5.63 7.61 12.27
CA LEU A 86 4.48 6.85 11.79
C LEU A 86 3.96 5.87 12.83
N LEU A 87 4.83 5.39 13.72
CA LEU A 87 4.49 4.36 14.68
C LEU A 87 4.75 4.81 16.10
N ILE A 88 3.90 4.31 16.99
CA ILE A 88 4.15 4.28 18.43
C ILE A 88 4.57 2.85 18.74
N THR A 89 5.78 2.68 19.28
CA THR A 89 6.27 1.36 19.61
C THR A 89 6.47 1.27 21.14
N GLN A 90 6.04 0.16 21.69
CA GLN A 90 6.29 -0.15 23.09
C GLN A 90 7.11 -1.43 23.11
N SER A 91 8.33 -1.34 23.61
CA SER A 91 9.15 -2.51 23.83
C SER A 91 8.75 -3.10 25.18
N GLY A 92 8.72 -4.42 25.24
CA GLY A 92 8.55 -4.96 26.54
C GLY A 92 8.04 -6.36 26.63
N GLY A 93 8.45 -6.99 27.69
CA GLY A 93 7.94 -8.25 28.13
C GLY A 93 8.39 -9.44 27.33
N ALA A 94 7.93 -10.59 27.75
CA ALA A 94 8.26 -11.87 27.14
C ALA A 94 7.66 -12.03 25.76
N GLU A 95 6.68 -11.20 25.41
CA GLU A 95 5.98 -11.33 24.13
C GLU A 95 6.47 -10.34 23.08
N GLY A 96 7.53 -9.60 23.37
CA GLY A 96 8.10 -8.65 22.44
C GLY A 96 7.38 -7.31 22.43
N GLY A 97 7.68 -6.52 21.44
CA GLY A 97 7.15 -5.18 21.33
C GLY A 97 5.78 -5.13 20.68
N PHE A 98 5.13 -4.03 20.91
CA PHE A 98 3.82 -3.73 20.35
C PHE A 98 3.94 -2.46 19.51
N SER A 99 3.38 -2.46 18.33
CA SER A 99 3.42 -1.32 17.43
C SER A 99 2.00 -0.92 17.01
N GLN A 100 1.77 0.36 16.94
CA GLN A 100 0.51 0.88 16.41
C GLN A 100 0.78 2.18 15.66
N LEU A 101 -0.12 2.53 14.78
CA LEU A 101 0.01 3.77 14.03
C LEU A 101 -0.25 4.97 14.92
N THR A 102 0.51 6.05 14.72
CA THR A 102 0.17 7.31 15.36
C THR A 102 -1.16 7.82 14.83
N PRO A 103 -1.88 8.65 15.59
CA PRO A 103 -3.15 9.22 15.08
C PRO A 103 -2.98 9.95 13.77
N LYS A 104 -1.85 10.65 13.60
CA LYS A 104 -1.57 11.37 12.36
C LYS A 104 -1.40 10.41 11.19
N THR A 105 -0.79 9.27 11.42
CA THR A 105 -0.63 8.23 10.40
C THR A 105 -1.96 7.60 10.03
N LYS A 106 -2.81 7.34 11.02
CA LYS A 106 -4.15 6.80 10.74
C LYS A 106 -4.94 7.74 9.84
N ASP A 107 -4.88 9.03 10.14
CA ASP A 107 -5.55 10.03 9.31
C ASP A 107 -4.99 10.06 7.90
N PHE A 108 -3.67 10.05 7.76
CA PHE A 108 -3.02 10.05 6.47
C PHE A 108 -3.41 8.83 5.65
N LEU A 109 -3.35 7.65 6.26
CA LEU A 109 -3.71 6.40 5.60
C LEU A 109 -5.17 6.43 5.14
N ASN A 110 -6.08 6.89 5.98
CA ASN A 110 -7.49 6.97 5.62
C ASN A 110 -7.71 7.90 4.43
N ARG A 111 -7.05 9.05 4.40
CA ARG A 111 -7.15 9.98 3.28
C ARG A 111 -6.59 9.37 2.00
N PHE A 112 -5.49 8.65 2.11
CA PHE A 112 -4.90 7.95 0.97
C PHE A 112 -5.87 6.91 0.41
N LEU A 113 -6.43 6.08 1.27
CA LEU A 113 -7.36 5.02 0.85
C LEU A 113 -8.64 5.59 0.25
N GLN A 114 -9.15 6.69 0.80
CA GLN A 114 -10.33 7.35 0.26
C GLN A 114 -10.05 7.93 -1.12
N MET A 115 -8.91 8.60 -1.28
CA MET A 115 -8.56 9.15 -2.59
C MET A 115 -8.41 8.06 -3.63
N GLU A 116 -7.76 6.96 -3.25
CA GLU A 116 -7.58 5.82 -4.15
C GLU A 116 -8.92 5.24 -4.57
N GLN A 117 -9.85 5.10 -3.63
CA GLN A 117 -11.17 4.58 -3.90
C GLN A 117 -11.96 5.51 -4.85
N GLU A 118 -11.91 6.81 -4.60
CA GLU A 118 -12.61 7.76 -5.45
C GLU A 118 -12.03 7.80 -6.86
N MET A 119 -10.70 7.72 -6.97
CA MET A 119 -10.04 7.65 -8.27
C MET A 119 -10.47 6.42 -9.06
N ASN A 120 -10.52 5.28 -8.40
CA ASN A 120 -10.92 4.05 -9.06
C ASN A 120 -12.38 4.08 -9.46
N SER A 121 -13.24 4.66 -8.65
CA SER A 121 -14.65 4.84 -9.00
C SER A 121 -14.80 5.73 -10.22
N HIS A 122 -14.05 6.83 -10.25
CA HIS A 122 -14.09 7.74 -11.40
C HIS A 122 -13.55 7.06 -12.66
N ALA A 123 -12.44 6.33 -12.51
CA ALA A 123 -11.85 5.59 -13.62
C ALA A 123 -12.82 4.55 -14.17
N SER A 124 -13.59 3.91 -13.31
CA SER A 124 -14.59 2.92 -13.76
C SER A 124 -15.67 3.58 -14.63
N ARG A 125 -16.09 4.80 -14.28
CA ARG A 125 -17.06 5.53 -15.10
C ARG A 125 -16.45 5.90 -16.45
N LEU A 126 -15.20 6.34 -16.46
CA LEU A 126 -14.50 6.64 -17.71
C LEU A 126 -14.29 5.37 -18.54
N PHE A 127 -14.01 4.26 -17.87
CA PHE A 127 -13.84 2.99 -18.54
C PHE A 127 -15.12 2.61 -19.31
N GLU A 128 -16.27 2.76 -18.70
CA GLU A 128 -17.54 2.47 -19.37
C GLU A 128 -17.71 3.34 -20.60
N LYS A 129 -17.30 4.61 -20.52
CA LYS A 129 -17.41 5.53 -21.65
C LYS A 129 -16.54 5.10 -22.82
N TYR A 130 -15.31 4.65 -22.55
CA TYR A 130 -14.32 4.39 -23.61
C TYR A 130 -14.24 2.93 -24.02
N PHE A 131 -14.57 2.00 -23.15
CA PHE A 131 -14.39 0.58 -23.37
C PHE A 131 -15.61 -0.27 -23.01
N GLY A 132 -16.75 0.35 -22.78
CA GLY A 132 -17.92 -0.38 -22.32
C GLY A 132 -18.44 -1.41 -23.30
N ASP A 133 -18.12 -1.27 -24.59
CA ASP A 133 -18.53 -2.19 -25.64
C ASP A 133 -17.51 -3.31 -25.91
N GLU A 134 -16.43 -3.35 -25.17
CA GLU A 134 -15.35 -4.33 -25.39
C GLU A 134 -15.51 -5.61 -24.56
N ARG A 135 -16.65 -5.81 -23.94
CA ARG A 135 -16.85 -6.99 -23.11
C ARG A 135 -17.49 -8.14 -23.85
#